data_6063580032fd4eb49f2b88da2e461aae
#
_entry.id   6063580032fd4eb49f2b88da2e461aae
#
_cell.length_a   1.000
_cell.length_b   1.000
_cell.length_c   1.000
_cell.angle_alpha   90.00
_cell.angle_beta   90.00
_cell.angle_gamma   90.00
#
_symmetry.space_group_name_H-M   'P 1'
#
loop_
_entity.id
_entity.type
_entity.pdbx_description
1 polymer ?
#
loop_
_entity_poly.entity_id
_entity_poly.type
_entity_poly.pdbx_seq_one_letter_code
_entity_poly.pdbx_strand_id
1 'polypeptide(L)'
;YFWFFRRPLGYNPAPFSPSKHPAMKNIVILISGRGSNMQAVVEAAIPNVNIRAVISNNERAAGLAWAASRGIATAALNHKNFPDRESFDRAMMELIDRHQPDLVVLAGFMRILTPAFCAHYEGRLINIHPSLLPAFTGLHTHERALAAGCRVAGCTVHFVTPELDCGPVIAQGVVPILEGDTA
;
A
#
# COMPACT_ATOMS: atom_id res chain seq x y z
N TYR A 1 20.84 -4.45 29.92
CA TYR A 1 19.72 -5.42 30.04
C TYR A 1 19.38 -5.91 28.66
N PHE A 2 19.87 -7.12 28.31
CA PHE A 2 19.53 -7.80 27.06
C PHE A 2 18.20 -8.53 27.25
N TRP A 3 17.14 -8.11 26.56
CA TRP A 3 15.92 -8.90 26.42
C TRP A 3 16.09 -9.84 25.22
N PHE A 4 16.33 -11.14 25.52
CA PHE A 4 16.23 -12.20 24.53
C PHE A 4 14.75 -12.49 24.25
N PHE A 5 14.27 -12.19 23.06
CA PHE A 5 13.03 -12.75 22.56
C PHE A 5 13.24 -14.27 22.36
N ARG A 6 12.86 -15.08 23.34
CA ARG A 6 12.71 -16.51 23.14
C ARG A 6 11.50 -16.74 22.23
N ARG A 7 11.72 -17.34 21.04
CA ARG A 7 10.63 -17.91 20.25
C ARG A 7 9.87 -18.90 21.12
N PRO A 8 8.51 -18.94 21.09
CA PRO A 8 7.76 -19.96 21.78
C PRO A 8 8.18 -21.34 21.25
N LEU A 9 8.57 -22.24 22.15
CA LEU A 9 8.86 -23.63 21.85
C LEU A 9 7.57 -24.27 21.29
N GLY A 10 7.59 -24.74 20.04
CA GLY A 10 6.48 -25.46 19.44
C GLY A 10 5.97 -24.93 18.10
N TYR A 11 6.46 -23.79 17.60
CA TYR A 11 6.12 -23.36 16.24
C TYR A 11 6.97 -24.15 15.25
N ASN A 12 6.41 -25.26 14.75
CA ASN A 12 6.92 -26.00 13.62
C ASN A 12 6.11 -25.58 12.37
N PRO A 13 6.62 -24.65 11.54
CA PRO A 13 5.92 -24.34 10.31
C PRO A 13 5.87 -25.61 9.48
N ALA A 14 4.66 -26.03 9.08
CA ALA A 14 4.51 -27.11 8.11
C ALA A 14 5.46 -26.84 6.93
N PRO A 15 6.13 -27.86 6.37
CA PRO A 15 7.05 -27.66 5.27
C PRO A 15 6.29 -27.01 4.13
N PHE A 16 6.69 -25.77 3.77
CA PHE A 16 6.19 -25.07 2.60
C PHE A 16 6.59 -25.90 1.39
N SER A 17 5.66 -26.71 0.87
CA SER A 17 5.85 -27.40 -0.40
C SER A 17 5.62 -26.38 -1.51
N PRO A 18 6.65 -25.85 -2.18
CA PRO A 18 6.44 -24.92 -3.28
C PRO A 18 5.72 -25.71 -4.38
N SER A 19 4.51 -25.27 -4.75
CA SER A 19 3.88 -25.71 -6.00
C SER A 19 4.88 -25.43 -7.14
N LYS A 20 5.05 -26.38 -8.05
CA LYS A 20 6.08 -26.34 -9.10
C LYS A 20 6.00 -25.14 -10.03
N HIS A 21 4.91 -24.36 -10.00
CA HIS A 21 4.75 -23.06 -10.64
C HIS A 21 3.76 -22.22 -9.79
N PRO A 22 4.22 -21.21 -9.05
CA PRO A 22 3.29 -20.31 -8.36
C PRO A 22 2.41 -19.63 -9.41
N ALA A 23 1.09 -19.68 -9.21
CA ALA A 23 0.13 -19.04 -10.09
C ALA A 23 0.41 -17.53 -10.16
N MET A 24 0.22 -16.94 -11.35
CA MET A 24 0.29 -15.49 -11.55
C MET A 24 -0.68 -14.78 -10.61
N LYS A 25 -0.21 -13.75 -9.91
CA LYS A 25 -1.00 -12.93 -9.01
C LYS A 25 -1.34 -11.60 -9.65
N ASN A 26 -2.62 -11.32 -9.79
CA ASN A 26 -3.12 -10.06 -10.31
C ASN A 26 -3.11 -8.99 -9.22
N ILE A 27 -2.50 -7.84 -9.51
CA ILE A 27 -2.44 -6.71 -8.58
C ILE A 27 -3.10 -5.49 -9.23
N VAL A 28 -3.89 -4.77 -8.44
CA VAL A 28 -4.35 -3.42 -8.74
C VAL A 28 -3.71 -2.45 -7.77
N ILE A 29 -3.17 -1.34 -8.27
CA ILE A 29 -2.50 -0.33 -7.46
C ILE A 29 -3.32 0.95 -7.47
N LEU A 30 -3.62 1.49 -6.27
CA LEU A 30 -4.32 2.75 -6.09
C LEU A 30 -3.34 3.87 -5.75
N ILE A 31 -3.47 5.01 -6.45
CA ILE A 31 -2.63 6.19 -6.26
C ILE A 31 -3.47 7.46 -6.20
N SER A 32 -2.93 8.55 -5.66
CA SER A 32 -3.57 9.89 -5.73
C SER A 32 -2.74 10.96 -6.45
N GLY A 33 -1.45 10.70 -6.70
CA GLY A 33 -0.52 11.71 -7.22
C GLY A 33 0.58 11.16 -8.13
N ARG A 34 1.85 11.49 -7.83
CA ARG A 34 3.01 11.10 -8.65
C ARG A 34 3.19 9.58 -8.78
N GLY A 35 2.84 8.84 -7.73
CA GLY A 35 2.91 7.39 -7.75
C GLY A 35 4.34 6.81 -7.67
N SER A 36 5.26 7.47 -6.96
CA SER A 36 6.64 6.99 -6.83
C SER A 36 6.74 5.56 -6.26
N ASN A 37 5.94 5.24 -5.25
CA ASN A 37 5.87 3.88 -4.71
C ASN A 37 5.31 2.88 -5.74
N MET A 38 4.29 3.28 -6.52
CA MET A 38 3.76 2.46 -7.62
C MET A 38 4.84 2.21 -8.68
N GLN A 39 5.61 3.24 -9.06
CA GLN A 39 6.71 3.11 -10.02
C GLN A 39 7.75 2.11 -9.53
N ALA A 40 8.16 2.20 -8.26
CA ALA A 40 9.11 1.26 -7.66
C ALA A 40 8.59 -0.19 -7.69
N VAL A 41 7.30 -0.41 -7.41
CA VAL A 41 6.68 -1.75 -7.50
C VAL A 41 6.69 -2.29 -8.93
N VAL A 42 6.37 -1.45 -9.93
CA VAL A 42 6.40 -1.83 -11.35
C VAL A 42 7.83 -2.17 -11.80
N GLU A 43 8.79 -1.32 -11.46
CA GLU A 43 10.20 -1.46 -11.85
C GLU A 43 10.89 -2.64 -11.17
N ALA A 44 10.40 -3.07 -10.01
CA ALA A 44 10.91 -4.26 -9.32
C ALA A 44 10.66 -5.57 -10.09
N ALA A 45 9.79 -5.56 -11.10
CA ALA A 45 9.50 -6.71 -11.98
C ALA A 45 9.34 -8.03 -11.20
N ILE A 46 8.54 -8.00 -10.14
CA ILE A 46 8.39 -9.12 -9.20
C ILE A 46 7.90 -10.36 -9.94
N PRO A 47 8.60 -11.51 -9.85
CA PRO A 47 8.19 -12.73 -10.51
C PRO A 47 6.77 -13.18 -10.14
N ASN A 48 6.01 -13.66 -11.12
CA ASN A 48 4.64 -14.14 -10.96
C ASN A 48 3.63 -13.07 -10.48
N VAL A 49 3.97 -11.79 -10.65
CA VAL A 49 3.08 -10.66 -10.40
C VAL A 49 2.68 -10.02 -11.72
N ASN A 50 1.38 -9.81 -11.90
CA ASN A 50 0.80 -9.12 -13.03
C ASN A 50 0.06 -7.86 -12.54
N ILE A 51 0.58 -6.68 -12.87
CA ILE A 51 -0.07 -5.41 -12.52
C ILE A 51 -1.17 -5.16 -13.56
N ARG A 52 -2.39 -5.45 -13.17
CA ARG A 52 -3.58 -5.39 -14.04
C ARG A 52 -4.03 -3.97 -14.31
N ALA A 53 -3.92 -3.09 -13.33
CA ALA A 53 -4.30 -1.69 -13.48
C ALA A 53 -3.65 -0.81 -12.42
N VAL A 54 -3.50 0.46 -12.75
CA VAL A 54 -3.25 1.57 -11.84
C VAL A 54 -4.47 2.49 -11.87
N ILE A 55 -5.09 2.70 -10.71
CA ILE A 55 -6.33 3.48 -10.59
C ILE A 55 -6.07 4.68 -9.66
N SER A 56 -6.67 5.83 -9.99
CA SER A 56 -6.53 7.04 -9.18
C SER A 56 -7.90 7.66 -8.84
N ASN A 57 -7.98 8.30 -7.67
CA ASN A 57 -9.09 9.18 -7.31
C ASN A 57 -8.94 10.59 -7.87
N ASN A 58 -7.89 10.83 -8.67
CA ASN A 58 -7.57 12.10 -9.30
C ASN A 58 -7.15 11.86 -10.76
N GLU A 59 -7.93 12.38 -11.69
CA GLU A 59 -7.69 12.26 -13.13
C GLU A 59 -6.36 12.90 -13.58
N ARG A 60 -5.86 13.88 -12.80
CA ARG A 60 -4.61 14.60 -13.07
C ARG A 60 -3.39 13.97 -12.38
N ALA A 61 -3.54 12.80 -11.81
CA ALA A 61 -2.43 12.10 -11.16
C ALA A 61 -1.34 11.73 -12.19
N ALA A 62 -0.15 12.30 -12.04
CA ALA A 62 0.97 12.07 -12.98
C ALA A 62 1.36 10.58 -13.09
N GLY A 63 1.14 9.80 -12.02
CA GLY A 63 1.36 8.36 -12.01
C GLY A 63 0.53 7.60 -13.04
N LEU A 64 -0.66 8.10 -13.42
CA LEU A 64 -1.47 7.47 -14.46
C LEU A 64 -0.79 7.54 -15.84
N ALA A 65 -0.29 8.71 -16.22
CA ALA A 65 0.42 8.88 -17.48
C ALA A 65 1.69 8.00 -17.54
N TRP A 66 2.42 7.93 -16.42
CA TRP A 66 3.59 7.07 -16.31
C TRP A 66 3.22 5.58 -16.46
N ALA A 67 2.19 5.09 -15.78
CA ALA A 67 1.73 3.70 -15.90
C ALA A 67 1.26 3.36 -17.31
N ALA A 68 0.49 4.25 -17.95
CA ALA A 68 0.05 4.11 -19.34
C ALA A 68 1.24 3.99 -20.31
N SER A 69 2.31 4.78 -20.12
CA SER A 69 3.53 4.70 -20.94
C SER A 69 4.27 3.35 -20.83
N ARG A 70 3.98 2.57 -19.79
CA ARG A 70 4.50 1.20 -19.57
C ARG A 70 3.51 0.11 -20.01
N GLY A 71 2.42 0.47 -20.70
CA GLY A 71 1.40 -0.46 -21.18
C GLY A 71 0.48 -1.01 -20.09
N ILE A 72 0.49 -0.43 -18.89
CA ILE A 72 -0.40 -0.82 -17.80
C ILE A 72 -1.75 -0.11 -17.98
N ALA A 73 -2.85 -0.85 -17.84
CA ALA A 73 -4.18 -0.25 -17.88
C ALA A 73 -4.34 0.81 -16.78
N THR A 74 -4.94 1.93 -17.11
CA THR A 74 -5.16 3.03 -16.17
C THR A 74 -6.61 3.45 -16.13
N ALA A 75 -7.09 3.85 -14.96
CA ALA A 75 -8.40 4.44 -14.80
C ALA A 75 -8.37 5.53 -13.74
N ALA A 76 -9.32 6.46 -13.82
CA ALA A 76 -9.51 7.48 -12.83
C ALA A 76 -10.99 7.59 -12.44
N LEU A 77 -11.24 7.78 -11.15
CA LEU A 77 -12.57 7.99 -10.61
C LEU A 77 -12.52 9.21 -9.70
N ASN A 78 -13.01 10.34 -10.18
CA ASN A 78 -12.95 11.59 -9.41
C ASN A 78 -13.95 11.55 -8.25
N HIS A 79 -13.44 11.51 -7.02
CA HIS A 79 -14.25 11.46 -5.82
C HIS A 79 -15.21 12.67 -5.66
N LYS A 80 -14.91 13.80 -6.29
CA LYS A 80 -15.76 15.01 -6.28
C LYS A 80 -17.06 14.84 -7.08
N ASN A 81 -17.14 13.80 -7.92
CA ASN A 81 -18.33 13.49 -8.71
C ASN A 81 -19.35 12.64 -7.93
N PHE A 82 -19.08 12.36 -6.66
CA PHE A 82 -19.92 11.52 -5.81
C PHE A 82 -20.45 12.33 -4.62
N PRO A 83 -21.70 12.09 -4.21
CA PRO A 83 -22.33 12.81 -3.10
C PRO A 83 -21.72 12.47 -1.75
N ASP A 84 -21.21 11.26 -1.59
CA ASP A 84 -20.67 10.75 -0.34
C ASP A 84 -19.51 9.75 -0.58
N ARG A 85 -18.85 9.36 0.50
CA ARG A 85 -17.74 8.42 0.48
C ARG A 85 -18.18 7.01 0.10
N GLU A 86 -19.33 6.62 0.58
CA GLU A 86 -19.90 5.28 0.38
C GLU A 86 -20.19 5.00 -1.09
N SER A 87 -20.78 5.97 -1.80
CA SER A 87 -21.05 5.86 -3.24
C SER A 87 -19.77 5.86 -4.07
N PHE A 88 -18.78 6.68 -3.69
CA PHE A 88 -17.45 6.67 -4.33
C PHE A 88 -16.75 5.33 -4.13
N ASP A 89 -16.69 4.83 -2.89
CA ASP A 89 -16.01 3.57 -2.58
C ASP A 89 -16.68 2.38 -3.29
N ARG A 90 -18.01 2.36 -3.40
CA ARG A 90 -18.73 1.35 -4.15
C ARG A 90 -18.34 1.35 -5.63
N ALA A 91 -18.36 2.52 -6.26
CA ALA A 91 -17.94 2.65 -7.66
C ALA A 91 -16.45 2.30 -7.85
N MET A 92 -15.60 2.60 -6.88
CA MET A 92 -14.20 2.22 -6.89
C MET A 92 -14.03 0.69 -6.78
N MET A 93 -14.78 0.02 -5.91
CA MET A 93 -14.79 -1.45 -5.80
C MET A 93 -15.22 -2.10 -7.13
N GLU A 94 -16.30 -1.62 -7.74
CA GLU A 94 -16.74 -2.11 -9.05
C GLU A 94 -15.68 -1.96 -10.14
N LEU A 95 -14.95 -0.84 -10.13
CA LEU A 95 -13.86 -0.58 -11.08
C LEU A 95 -12.66 -1.52 -10.84
N ILE A 96 -12.28 -1.72 -9.59
CA ILE A 96 -11.18 -2.61 -9.19
C ILE A 96 -11.51 -4.07 -9.53
N ASP A 97 -12.72 -4.53 -9.22
CA ASP A 97 -13.14 -5.93 -9.38
C ASP A 97 -13.18 -6.38 -10.85
N ARG A 98 -13.37 -5.47 -11.81
CA ARG A 98 -13.23 -5.76 -13.26
C ARG A 98 -11.85 -6.31 -13.62
N HIS A 99 -10.83 -5.99 -12.84
CA HIS A 99 -9.45 -6.46 -13.03
C HIS A 99 -9.14 -7.76 -12.29
N GLN A 100 -10.11 -8.31 -11.52
CA GLN A 100 -9.99 -9.57 -10.76
C GLN A 100 -8.70 -9.64 -9.93
N PRO A 101 -8.45 -8.69 -9.00
CA PRO A 101 -7.21 -8.64 -8.25
C PRO A 101 -7.14 -9.73 -7.19
N ASP A 102 -5.98 -10.38 -7.07
CA ASP A 102 -5.60 -11.16 -5.89
C ASP A 102 -5.16 -10.24 -4.74
N LEU A 103 -4.66 -9.04 -5.07
CA LEU A 103 -4.17 -8.06 -4.10
C LEU A 103 -4.46 -6.64 -4.60
N VAL A 104 -4.91 -5.79 -3.69
CA VAL A 104 -5.04 -4.33 -3.91
C VAL A 104 -4.00 -3.62 -3.07
N VAL A 105 -3.21 -2.76 -3.70
CA VAL A 105 -2.10 -2.02 -3.06
C VAL A 105 -2.41 -0.53 -3.05
N LEU A 106 -2.44 0.06 -1.87
CA LEU A 106 -2.48 1.51 -1.70
C LEU A 106 -1.04 2.05 -1.76
N ALA A 107 -0.71 2.80 -2.79
CA ALA A 107 0.62 3.37 -3.01
C ALA A 107 0.53 4.91 -3.05
N GLY A 108 0.34 5.53 -1.90
CA GLY A 108 0.07 6.96 -1.80
C GLY A 108 -1.36 7.32 -2.22
N PHE A 109 -2.32 6.51 -1.81
CA PHE A 109 -3.75 6.77 -2.00
C PHE A 109 -4.29 7.59 -0.82
N MET A 110 -4.60 8.87 -1.07
CA MET A 110 -4.91 9.86 -0.04
C MET A 110 -6.41 9.95 0.30
N ARG A 111 -7.05 8.79 0.48
CA ARG A 111 -8.46 8.70 0.88
C ARG A 111 -8.61 7.72 2.03
N ILE A 112 -9.43 8.10 3.01
CA ILE A 112 -9.87 7.18 4.06
C ILE A 112 -10.98 6.32 3.46
N LEU A 113 -10.78 5.02 3.46
CA LEU A 113 -11.71 4.04 2.93
C LEU A 113 -12.82 3.73 3.94
N THR A 114 -13.99 3.35 3.44
CA THR A 114 -15.12 2.94 4.29
C THR A 114 -14.89 1.56 4.89
N PRO A 115 -15.53 1.22 6.03
CA PRO A 115 -15.50 -0.14 6.56
C PRO A 115 -15.94 -1.20 5.55
N ALA A 116 -16.92 -0.87 4.70
CA ALA A 116 -17.41 -1.77 3.65
C ALA A 116 -16.31 -2.07 2.61
N PHE A 117 -15.52 -1.07 2.19
CA PHE A 117 -14.39 -1.26 1.30
C PHE A 117 -13.32 -2.16 1.94
N CYS A 118 -12.95 -1.88 3.18
CA CYS A 118 -11.95 -2.67 3.91
C CYS A 118 -12.40 -4.14 4.06
N ALA A 119 -13.67 -4.38 4.40
CA ALA A 119 -14.23 -5.72 4.51
C ALA A 119 -14.27 -6.47 3.17
N HIS A 120 -14.59 -5.78 2.06
CA HIS A 120 -14.61 -6.38 0.72
C HIS A 120 -13.25 -6.92 0.28
N TYR A 121 -12.17 -6.24 0.68
CA TYR A 121 -10.80 -6.64 0.38
C TYR A 121 -10.03 -7.18 1.60
N GLU A 122 -10.71 -7.67 2.62
CA GLU A 122 -10.06 -8.21 3.81
C GLU A 122 -9.02 -9.27 3.45
N GLY A 123 -7.82 -9.19 4.07
CA GLY A 123 -6.70 -10.08 3.82
C GLY A 123 -5.99 -9.88 2.48
N ARG A 124 -6.48 -8.98 1.61
CA ARG A 124 -5.90 -8.68 0.29
C ARG A 124 -5.87 -7.18 -0.05
N LEU A 125 -5.89 -6.33 0.95
CA LEU A 125 -5.71 -4.88 0.85
C LEU A 125 -4.53 -4.46 1.71
N ILE A 126 -3.49 -3.91 1.10
CA ILE A 126 -2.30 -3.46 1.80
C ILE A 126 -2.00 -1.99 1.50
N ASN A 127 -1.33 -1.33 2.44
CA ASN A 127 -0.89 0.05 2.31
C ASN A 127 0.61 0.17 2.57
N ILE A 128 1.25 1.09 1.86
CA ILE A 128 2.62 1.53 2.11
C ILE A 128 2.53 2.86 2.85
N HIS A 129 2.78 2.84 4.16
CA HIS A 129 2.76 4.02 5.01
C HIS A 129 4.19 4.56 5.22
N PRO A 130 4.45 5.86 5.03
CA PRO A 130 5.79 6.43 5.07
C PRO A 130 6.27 6.75 6.49
N SER A 131 6.11 5.82 7.44
CA SER A 131 6.69 5.85 8.77
C SER A 131 6.91 4.44 9.32
N LEU A 132 7.62 4.34 10.44
CA LEU A 132 7.77 3.10 11.20
C LEU A 132 6.60 2.97 12.19
N LEU A 133 5.46 2.47 11.71
CA LEU A 133 4.28 2.27 12.57
C LEU A 133 4.62 1.43 13.82
N PRO A 134 4.03 1.74 14.97
CA PRO A 134 2.91 2.65 15.21
C PRO A 134 3.30 4.14 15.37
N ALA A 135 4.56 4.51 15.13
CA ALA A 135 4.96 5.90 15.16
C ALA A 135 4.47 6.68 13.93
N PHE A 136 4.05 7.92 14.13
CA PHE A 136 3.70 8.88 13.08
C PHE A 136 2.62 8.35 12.11
N THR A 137 1.49 7.90 12.62
CA THR A 137 0.28 7.63 11.83
C THR A 137 -0.23 8.88 11.13
N GLY A 138 -0.98 8.73 10.02
CA GLY A 138 -1.59 9.83 9.28
C GLY A 138 -0.60 10.60 8.39
N LEU A 139 -0.77 11.90 8.28
CA LEU A 139 -0.04 12.75 7.33
C LEU A 139 1.25 13.34 7.93
N HIS A 140 2.10 13.92 7.06
CA HIS A 140 3.31 14.67 7.42
C HIS A 140 4.32 13.86 8.26
N THR A 141 4.47 12.59 7.94
CA THR A 141 5.26 11.64 8.73
C THR A 141 6.74 12.02 8.77
N HIS A 142 7.31 12.47 7.63
CA HIS A 142 8.72 12.84 7.54
C HIS A 142 9.02 14.12 8.34
N GLU A 143 8.20 15.16 8.16
CA GLU A 143 8.33 16.41 8.94
C GLU A 143 8.22 16.16 10.44
N ARG A 144 7.28 15.29 10.83
CA ARG A 144 7.07 14.94 12.26
C ARG A 144 8.23 14.14 12.82
N ALA A 145 8.80 13.21 12.04
CA ALA A 145 9.98 12.44 12.46
C ALA A 145 11.21 13.34 12.65
N LEU A 146 11.45 14.27 11.71
CA LEU A 146 12.54 15.25 11.80
C LEU A 146 12.34 16.18 13.00
N ALA A 147 11.14 16.73 13.18
CA ALA A 147 10.82 17.61 14.31
C ALA A 147 10.95 16.92 15.66
N ALA A 148 10.69 15.59 15.72
CA ALA A 148 10.87 14.79 16.91
C ALA A 148 12.35 14.41 17.18
N GLY A 149 13.29 14.79 16.31
CA GLY A 149 14.71 14.47 16.44
C GLY A 149 15.03 12.99 16.23
N CYS A 150 14.19 12.26 15.48
CA CYS A 150 14.45 10.87 15.17
C CYS A 150 15.77 10.72 14.42
N ARG A 151 16.48 9.63 14.67
CA ARG A 151 17.73 9.28 13.96
C ARG A 151 17.53 8.25 12.87
N VAL A 152 16.32 7.67 12.80
CA VAL A 152 15.88 6.75 11.76
C VAL A 152 14.49 7.13 11.30
N ALA A 153 14.22 6.88 10.02
CA ALA A 153 12.91 6.94 9.40
C ALA A 153 12.67 5.61 8.67
N GLY A 154 11.54 5.50 7.99
CA GLY A 154 11.28 4.32 7.20
C GLY A 154 9.85 4.27 6.68
N CYS A 155 9.48 3.09 6.23
CA CYS A 155 8.13 2.81 5.78
C CYS A 155 7.61 1.50 6.38
N THR A 156 6.30 1.38 6.43
CA THR A 156 5.59 0.18 6.88
C THR A 156 4.64 -0.29 5.79
N VAL A 157 4.73 -1.56 5.42
CA VAL A 157 3.70 -2.25 4.66
C VAL A 157 2.81 -2.98 5.64
N HIS A 158 1.51 -2.71 5.60
CA HIS A 158 0.54 -3.29 6.52
C HIS A 158 -0.79 -3.59 5.82
N PHE A 159 -1.57 -4.51 6.39
CA PHE A 159 -2.95 -4.71 5.97
C PHE A 159 -3.79 -3.49 6.34
N VAL A 160 -4.73 -3.13 5.48
CA VAL A 160 -5.64 -2.01 5.73
C VAL A 160 -6.86 -2.51 6.47
N THR A 161 -7.20 -1.79 7.55
CA THR A 161 -8.40 -1.97 8.36
C THR A 161 -9.22 -0.68 8.35
N PRO A 162 -10.47 -0.68 8.84
CA PRO A 162 -11.24 0.56 8.98
C PRO A 162 -10.58 1.62 9.87
N GLU A 163 -9.77 1.20 10.82
CA GLU A 163 -8.99 2.07 11.67
C GLU A 163 -7.68 2.49 10.96
N LEU A 164 -7.44 3.81 10.92
CA LEU A 164 -6.33 4.40 10.16
C LEU A 164 -4.98 3.91 10.67
N ASP A 165 -4.18 3.35 9.77
CA ASP A 165 -2.79 2.89 9.99
C ASP A 165 -2.61 1.90 11.16
N CYS A 166 -3.67 1.18 11.55
CA CYS A 166 -3.68 0.26 12.69
C CYS A 166 -3.69 -1.22 12.32
N GLY A 167 -3.74 -1.56 11.03
CA GLY A 167 -3.78 -2.94 10.58
C GLY A 167 -2.46 -3.70 10.81
N PRO A 168 -2.49 -5.05 10.77
CA PRO A 168 -1.32 -5.88 11.00
C PRO A 168 -0.15 -5.55 10.07
N VAL A 169 1.03 -5.36 10.66
CA VAL A 169 2.27 -5.05 9.93
C VAL A 169 2.78 -6.29 9.21
N ILE A 170 3.12 -6.13 7.93
CA ILE A 170 3.70 -7.17 7.07
C ILE A 170 5.22 -7.03 7.05
N ALA A 171 5.72 -5.82 6.79
CA ALA A 171 7.16 -5.54 6.69
C ALA A 171 7.44 -4.07 6.99
N GLN A 172 8.67 -3.80 7.43
CA GLN A 172 9.17 -2.44 7.64
C GLN A 172 10.56 -2.29 7.03
N GLY A 173 10.79 -1.18 6.35
CA GLY A 173 12.10 -0.75 5.89
C GLY A 173 12.59 0.43 6.72
N VAL A 174 13.84 0.40 7.15
CA VAL A 174 14.45 1.44 8.00
C VAL A 174 15.57 2.11 7.23
N VAL A 175 15.65 3.44 7.32
CA VAL A 175 16.74 4.25 6.78
C VAL A 175 17.26 5.21 7.85
N PRO A 176 18.59 5.50 7.89
CA PRO A 176 19.10 6.54 8.77
C PRO A 176 18.63 7.92 8.31
N ILE A 177 18.44 8.83 9.25
CA ILE A 177 18.31 10.27 8.99
C ILE A 177 19.68 10.90 9.16
N LEU A 178 20.20 11.50 8.10
CA LEU A 178 21.50 12.13 8.07
C LEU A 178 21.39 13.63 8.36
N GLU A 179 22.52 14.24 8.70
CA GLU A 179 22.59 15.69 8.88
C GLU A 179 22.28 16.41 7.56
N GLY A 180 21.36 17.36 7.58
CA GLY A 180 20.91 18.08 6.39
C GLY A 180 19.75 17.44 5.62
N ASP A 181 19.27 16.26 6.03
CA ASP A 181 18.07 15.67 5.43
C ASP A 181 16.83 16.55 5.63
N THR A 182 16.00 16.60 4.61
CA THR A 182 14.71 17.31 4.60
C THR A 182 13.56 16.34 4.34
N ALA A 183 12.34 16.77 4.65
CA ALA A 183 11.13 15.97 4.47
C ALA A 183 10.71 15.82 2.99
#